data_8e616833b960eab57db7f5a489eb345e
#
_entry.id   8e616833b960eab57db7f5a489eb345e
#
_cell.length_a   1.000
_cell.length_b   1.000
_cell.length_c   1.000
_cell.angle_alpha   90.00
_cell.angle_beta   90.00
_cell.angle_gamma   90.00
#
_symmetry.space_group_name_H-M   'P 1'
#
loop_
_entity.id
_entity.type
_entity.pdbx_description
1 polymer ?
#
loop_
_entity_poly.entity_id
_entity_poly.type
_entity_poly.pdbx_seq_one_letter_code
_entity_poly.pdbx_strand_id
1 'polypeptide(L)'
;ASFDPDELGTILSVNKDFFGTLITYIGYILLYIGLLGTMFYGRTRFKDLSKKLNSIKINRNSFSLIFLFLSFSSLNSQDYNHKNQTLSDSLILNYMVDPEHSNKFGELVIQDSGGRMKPINTFSSELLRKVSKSDTYNGLNSDQVLLSILRNPLAWYSQPIIYIKRGNDSIRSILGIEKKQKYAAFMDFFDSKGQYKISSYLENAYKSSLPNQFEKDFIESDRKVNLLFSALEGDILRIFPAPNDISNKWVSFSDLKNEKFVGIDSLFVNNIFPLYLKELDNGISSGDYSSAAGILESIKGFQYKYSENIIPNDDKIKAEVLYNKINVFEKLFIWYFAVGMLYFLFIIIDIFSSFELIKKFMKYS
;
A
#
# COMPACT_ATOMS: atom_id res chain seq x y z
N ALA A 1 -20.61 -12.80 -5.26
CA ALA A 1 -19.24 -12.61 -4.79
C ALA A 1 -18.58 -13.99 -4.72
N SER A 2 -17.44 -14.15 -5.29
CA SER A 2 -16.61 -15.36 -5.17
C SER A 2 -15.25 -14.96 -4.55
N PHE A 3 -14.57 -15.91 -3.96
CA PHE A 3 -13.20 -15.68 -3.51
C PHE A 3 -12.25 -15.70 -4.72
N ASP A 4 -11.20 -14.90 -4.64
CA ASP A 4 -10.10 -14.95 -5.60
C ASP A 4 -9.42 -16.33 -5.49
N PRO A 5 -8.93 -16.93 -6.60
CA PRO A 5 -8.24 -18.23 -6.58
C PRO A 5 -7.05 -18.32 -5.63
N ASP A 6 -6.42 -17.17 -5.29
CA ASP A 6 -5.33 -17.07 -4.31
C ASP A 6 -5.82 -16.78 -2.88
N GLU A 7 -7.14 -16.80 -2.62
CA GLU A 7 -7.79 -16.49 -1.34
C GLU A 7 -7.40 -15.15 -0.69
N LEU A 8 -6.67 -14.29 -1.41
CA LEU A 8 -6.17 -13.01 -0.92
C LEU A 8 -7.19 -11.87 -1.07
N GLY A 9 -8.28 -12.11 -1.77
CA GLY A 9 -9.31 -11.12 -2.02
C GLY A 9 -10.69 -11.71 -2.29
N THR A 10 -11.66 -10.84 -2.46
CA THR A 10 -13.02 -11.20 -2.88
C THR A 10 -13.24 -10.65 -4.29
N ILE A 11 -13.59 -11.50 -5.24
CA ILE A 11 -14.05 -11.06 -6.56
C ILE A 11 -15.46 -10.53 -6.41
N LEU A 12 -15.61 -9.20 -6.47
CA LEU A 12 -16.91 -8.55 -6.54
C LEU A 12 -17.29 -8.42 -8.02
N SER A 13 -18.32 -9.12 -8.43
CA SER A 13 -18.99 -8.83 -9.71
C SER A 13 -19.64 -7.46 -9.59
N VAL A 14 -19.00 -6.43 -10.12
CA VAL A 14 -19.56 -5.08 -10.19
C VAL A 14 -20.41 -5.02 -11.46
N ASN A 15 -21.72 -5.04 -11.28
CA ASN A 15 -22.62 -4.73 -12.38
C ASN A 15 -22.47 -3.23 -12.71
N LYS A 16 -22.01 -2.90 -13.93
CA LYS A 16 -21.79 -1.53 -14.39
C LYS A 16 -23.15 -0.90 -14.74
N ASP A 17 -23.93 -0.59 -13.71
CA ASP A 17 -25.18 0.15 -13.86
C ASP A 17 -24.88 1.65 -13.95
N PHE A 18 -24.79 2.14 -15.18
CA PHE A 18 -24.54 3.56 -15.45
C PHE A 18 -25.64 4.46 -14.87
N PHE A 19 -26.90 4.08 -15.00
CA PHE A 19 -28.03 4.87 -14.52
C PHE A 19 -28.12 4.88 -12.99
N GLY A 20 -27.93 3.74 -12.34
CA GLY A 20 -27.91 3.65 -10.89
C GLY A 20 -26.75 4.44 -10.29
N THR A 21 -25.57 4.37 -10.91
CA THR A 21 -24.41 5.16 -10.52
C THR A 21 -24.68 6.66 -10.67
N LEU A 22 -25.24 7.11 -11.79
CA LEU A 22 -25.56 8.52 -12.03
C LEU A 22 -26.54 9.05 -10.98
N ILE A 23 -27.65 8.30 -10.71
CA ILE A 23 -28.65 8.69 -9.71
C ILE A 23 -28.03 8.79 -8.32
N THR A 24 -27.13 7.86 -7.97
CA THR A 24 -26.43 7.85 -6.68
C THR A 24 -25.54 9.09 -6.51
N TYR A 25 -24.78 9.46 -7.55
CA TYR A 25 -23.95 10.67 -7.49
C TYR A 25 -24.80 11.95 -7.44
N ILE A 26 -25.90 12.04 -8.16
CA ILE A 26 -26.86 13.14 -8.05
C ILE A 26 -27.40 13.21 -6.60
N GLY A 27 -27.75 12.07 -6.01
CA GLY A 27 -28.20 11.99 -4.62
C GLY A 27 -27.15 12.52 -3.63
N TYR A 28 -25.88 12.16 -3.80
CA TYR A 28 -24.78 12.70 -2.98
C TYR A 28 -24.61 14.20 -3.17
N ILE A 29 -24.65 14.72 -4.39
CA ILE A 29 -24.55 16.16 -4.64
C ILE A 29 -25.70 16.90 -3.95
N LEU A 30 -26.95 16.44 -4.07
CA LEU A 30 -28.09 17.03 -3.39
C LEU A 30 -27.97 16.99 -1.87
N LEU A 31 -27.45 15.87 -1.33
CA LEU A 31 -27.20 15.73 0.11
C LEU A 31 -26.15 16.74 0.59
N TYR A 32 -25.04 16.91 -0.14
CA TYR A 32 -24.02 17.91 0.18
C TYR A 32 -24.55 19.33 0.08
N ILE A 33 -25.31 19.66 -0.97
CA ILE A 33 -25.97 20.97 -1.12
C ILE A 33 -26.95 21.21 0.03
N GLY A 34 -27.74 20.21 0.41
CA GLY A 34 -28.65 20.27 1.55
C GLY A 34 -27.91 20.53 2.88
N LEU A 35 -26.81 19.81 3.09
CA LEU A 35 -25.97 19.93 4.31
C LEU A 35 -25.30 21.30 4.38
N LEU A 36 -24.76 21.79 3.27
CA LEU A 36 -24.22 23.16 3.15
C LEU A 36 -25.34 24.20 3.31
N GLY A 37 -26.49 23.98 2.71
CA GLY A 37 -27.66 24.86 2.85
C GLY A 37 -28.12 24.98 4.31
N THR A 38 -28.12 23.90 5.08
CA THR A 38 -28.45 23.97 6.52
C THR A 38 -27.40 24.73 7.33
N MET A 39 -26.15 24.78 6.87
CA MET A 39 -25.07 25.49 7.53
C MET A 39 -25.14 27.01 7.26
N PHE A 40 -25.53 27.42 6.06
CA PHE A 40 -25.52 28.83 5.62
C PHE A 40 -26.92 29.47 5.53
N TYR A 41 -27.98 28.73 5.33
CA TYR A 41 -29.34 29.23 5.10
C TYR A 41 -30.26 28.90 6.29
N GLY A 42 -30.75 29.94 6.97
CA GLY A 42 -31.80 29.81 7.98
C GLY A 42 -31.38 30.18 9.42
N ARG A 43 -32.40 30.18 10.30
CA ARG A 43 -32.22 30.32 11.76
C ARG A 43 -31.76 28.98 12.32
N THR A 44 -30.44 28.71 12.26
CA THR A 44 -29.89 27.49 12.80
C THR A 44 -29.62 27.63 14.31
N ARG A 45 -29.67 26.51 15.04
CA ARG A 45 -29.28 26.44 16.46
C ARG A 45 -27.90 27.06 16.72
N PHE A 46 -27.00 27.04 15.73
CA PHE A 46 -25.68 27.67 15.81
C PHE A 46 -25.77 29.20 15.91
N LYS A 47 -26.67 29.85 15.16
CA LYS A 47 -26.91 31.31 15.30
C LYS A 47 -27.52 31.67 16.65
N ASP A 48 -28.40 30.84 17.19
CA ASP A 48 -29.01 31.07 18.50
C ASP A 48 -28.01 30.80 19.64
N LEU A 49 -27.12 29.80 19.52
CA LEU A 49 -26.01 29.60 20.45
C LEU A 49 -25.00 30.74 20.40
N SER A 50 -24.63 31.20 19.21
CA SER A 50 -23.71 32.34 19.01
C SER A 50 -24.29 33.62 19.64
N LYS A 51 -25.60 33.86 19.48
CA LYS A 51 -26.26 35.00 20.16
C LYS A 51 -26.27 34.85 21.68
N LYS A 52 -26.51 33.68 22.22
CA LYS A 52 -26.47 33.40 23.67
C LYS A 52 -25.06 33.52 24.24
N LEU A 53 -24.02 33.05 23.52
CA LEU A 53 -22.62 33.18 23.92
C LEU A 53 -22.14 34.67 23.92
N ASN A 54 -22.57 35.46 22.96
CA ASN A 54 -22.26 36.90 22.93
C ASN A 54 -22.93 37.70 24.07
N SER A 55 -23.95 37.16 24.74
CA SER A 55 -24.58 37.78 25.91
C SER A 55 -23.89 37.43 27.26
N ILE A 56 -22.99 36.47 27.25
CA ILE A 56 -22.24 36.08 28.44
C ILE A 56 -20.86 36.76 28.40
N LYS A 57 -20.70 37.83 29.17
CA LYS A 57 -19.38 38.47 29.36
C LYS A 57 -18.48 37.51 30.15
N ILE A 58 -17.62 36.77 29.44
CA ILE A 58 -16.63 35.88 30.04
C ILE A 58 -15.38 36.71 30.37
N ASN A 59 -15.04 36.67 31.66
CA ASN A 59 -13.89 37.33 32.26
C ASN A 59 -12.55 36.78 31.71
N ARG A 60 -11.61 37.60 31.47
CA ARG A 60 -10.46 37.52 30.56
C ARG A 60 -9.22 36.78 31.14
N ASN A 61 -9.37 35.62 31.76
CA ASN A 61 -8.23 34.90 32.35
C ASN A 61 -8.15 33.40 31.95
N SER A 62 -8.06 33.12 30.64
CA SER A 62 -7.90 31.71 30.20
C SER A 62 -6.81 31.56 29.13
N PHE A 63 -5.65 32.13 29.35
CA PHE A 63 -4.44 31.86 28.54
C PHE A 63 -3.83 30.48 28.85
N SER A 64 -4.36 29.78 29.86
CA SER A 64 -3.82 28.50 30.36
C SER A 64 -4.11 27.28 29.49
N LEU A 65 -5.17 27.32 28.66
CA LEU A 65 -5.62 26.17 27.87
C LEU A 65 -4.82 25.96 26.58
N ILE A 66 -4.20 27.01 26.04
CA ILE A 66 -3.39 26.92 24.81
C ILE A 66 -2.07 26.16 25.07
N PHE A 67 -1.53 26.24 26.27
CA PHE A 67 -0.29 25.51 26.64
C PHE A 67 -0.49 24.00 26.77
N LEU A 68 -1.69 23.55 27.06
CA LEU A 68 -2.00 22.11 27.21
C LEU A 68 -2.09 21.41 25.84
N PHE A 69 -2.43 22.11 24.78
CA PHE A 69 -2.50 21.56 23.42
C PHE A 69 -1.14 21.50 22.71
N LEU A 70 -0.22 22.41 23.06
CA LEU A 70 1.15 22.39 22.50
C LEU A 70 2.03 21.28 23.07
N SER A 71 1.68 20.72 24.24
CA SER A 71 2.40 19.60 24.82
C SER A 71 2.06 18.23 24.17
N PHE A 72 0.99 18.15 23.35
CA PHE A 72 0.64 16.93 22.62
C PHE A 72 1.38 16.76 21.29
N SER A 73 2.09 17.78 20.79
CA SER A 73 2.84 17.72 19.54
C SER A 73 4.20 17.03 19.62
N SER A 74 4.60 16.55 20.78
CA SER A 74 5.87 15.81 20.97
C SER A 74 5.67 14.30 21.15
N LEU A 75 4.60 13.73 20.59
CA LEU A 75 4.56 12.30 20.34
C LEU A 75 5.36 12.02 19.05
N ASN A 76 6.67 12.25 19.14
CA ASN A 76 7.62 11.64 18.23
C ASN A 76 7.39 10.13 18.31
N SER A 77 6.92 9.56 17.23
CA SER A 77 7.09 8.15 16.94
C SER A 77 8.59 7.86 17.15
N GLN A 78 8.93 7.25 18.27
CA GLN A 78 10.27 6.73 18.45
C GLN A 78 10.44 5.66 17.38
N ASP A 79 11.22 5.98 16.35
CA ASP A 79 11.85 4.99 15.50
C ASP A 79 12.64 4.08 16.43
N TYR A 80 12.13 2.88 16.60
CA TYR A 80 12.80 1.82 17.31
C TYR A 80 14.02 1.44 16.47
N ASN A 81 15.15 2.10 16.73
CA ASN A 81 16.46 1.67 16.26
C ASN A 81 16.70 0.24 16.75
N HIS A 82 16.44 -0.71 15.89
CA HIS A 82 16.88 -2.09 16.06
C HIS A 82 18.40 -2.12 16.01
N LYS A 83 19.01 -2.21 17.17
CA LYS A 83 20.46 -2.35 17.36
C LYS A 83 20.98 -3.77 17.04
N ASN A 84 20.27 -4.51 16.20
CA ASN A 84 20.75 -5.76 15.60
C ASN A 84 20.57 -5.64 14.08
N GLN A 85 21.43 -4.80 13.46
CA GLN A 85 21.67 -4.89 12.03
C GLN A 85 22.29 -6.25 11.75
N THR A 86 21.49 -7.15 11.20
CA THR A 86 21.97 -8.43 10.71
C THR A 86 22.82 -8.19 9.45
N LEU A 87 23.76 -9.10 9.15
CA LEU A 87 24.53 -9.07 7.91
C LEU A 87 23.63 -8.94 6.67
N SER A 88 22.41 -9.47 6.73
CA SER A 88 21.41 -9.36 5.67
C SER A 88 20.88 -7.93 5.46
N ASP A 89 20.74 -7.12 6.53
CA ASP A 89 20.35 -5.71 6.41
C ASP A 89 21.41 -4.91 5.65
N SER A 90 22.69 -5.15 5.97
CA SER A 90 23.80 -4.50 5.27
C SER A 90 23.87 -4.89 3.80
N LEU A 91 23.57 -6.16 3.47
CA LEU A 91 23.52 -6.62 2.08
C LEU A 91 22.37 -5.98 1.30
N ILE A 92 21.20 -5.81 1.91
CA ILE A 92 20.06 -5.16 1.26
C ILE A 92 20.34 -3.67 1.03
N LEU A 93 20.89 -2.97 2.02
CA LEU A 93 21.16 -1.53 1.94
C LEU A 93 22.35 -1.19 1.05
N ASN A 94 23.42 -1.98 1.08
CA ASN A 94 24.64 -1.72 0.28
C ASN A 94 24.44 -2.02 -1.22
N TYR A 95 23.44 -2.81 -1.59
CA TYR A 95 23.14 -3.15 -2.98
C TYR A 95 21.77 -2.63 -3.41
N MET A 96 21.46 -1.43 -2.98
CA MET A 96 20.19 -0.75 -3.26
C MET A 96 20.11 -0.29 -4.70
N VAL A 97 19.01 -0.62 -5.35
CA VAL A 97 18.70 -0.11 -6.68
C VAL A 97 18.37 1.38 -6.60
N ASP A 98 18.86 2.14 -7.56
CA ASP A 98 18.55 3.56 -7.67
C ASP A 98 17.03 3.79 -7.75
N PRO A 99 16.48 4.79 -6.99
CA PRO A 99 15.05 5.09 -7.01
C PRO A 99 14.50 5.44 -8.41
N GLU A 100 15.29 6.11 -9.26
CA GLU A 100 14.85 6.45 -10.61
C GLU A 100 14.71 5.20 -11.49
N HIS A 101 15.67 4.28 -11.42
CA HIS A 101 15.59 3.01 -12.15
C HIS A 101 14.46 2.13 -11.62
N SER A 102 14.27 2.05 -10.31
CA SER A 102 13.16 1.29 -9.71
C SER A 102 11.79 1.84 -10.13
N ASN A 103 11.67 3.15 -10.33
CA ASN A 103 10.45 3.76 -10.87
C ASN A 103 10.17 3.30 -12.32
N LYS A 104 11.21 3.21 -13.18
CA LYS A 104 11.05 2.69 -14.55
C LYS A 104 10.56 1.24 -14.55
N PHE A 105 11.10 0.40 -13.64
CA PHE A 105 10.59 -0.94 -13.43
C PHE A 105 9.13 -0.93 -12.97
N GLY A 106 8.77 -0.03 -12.06
CA GLY A 106 7.41 0.16 -11.56
C GLY A 106 6.38 0.53 -12.63
N GLU A 107 6.79 1.08 -13.76
CA GLU A 107 5.92 1.42 -14.89
C GLU A 107 5.58 0.23 -15.80
N LEU A 108 6.31 -0.88 -15.74
CA LEU A 108 5.90 -2.09 -16.45
C LEU A 108 4.55 -2.59 -15.98
N VAL A 109 3.81 -3.22 -16.88
CA VAL A 109 2.49 -3.79 -16.57
C VAL A 109 2.62 -5.22 -16.11
N ILE A 110 1.80 -5.60 -15.16
CA ILE A 110 1.63 -6.96 -14.63
C ILE A 110 0.15 -7.31 -14.65
N GLN A 111 -0.15 -8.57 -14.90
CA GLN A 111 -1.49 -9.12 -14.66
C GLN A 111 -1.57 -9.70 -13.26
N ASP A 112 -2.50 -9.19 -12.45
CA ASP A 112 -2.75 -9.78 -11.13
C ASP A 112 -3.52 -11.10 -11.23
N SER A 113 -3.73 -11.77 -10.09
CA SER A 113 -4.44 -13.06 -10.02
C SER A 113 -5.90 -12.98 -10.48
N GLY A 114 -6.53 -11.80 -10.37
CA GLY A 114 -7.88 -11.53 -10.86
C GLY A 114 -7.94 -11.16 -12.37
N GLY A 115 -6.81 -11.17 -13.08
CA GLY A 115 -6.73 -10.82 -14.50
C GLY A 115 -6.65 -9.32 -14.78
N ARG A 116 -6.61 -8.45 -13.77
CA ARG A 116 -6.48 -7.00 -13.95
C ARG A 116 -5.06 -6.63 -14.36
N MET A 117 -4.95 -5.79 -15.39
CA MET A 117 -3.69 -5.14 -15.78
C MET A 117 -3.44 -3.92 -14.89
N LYS A 118 -2.28 -3.86 -14.26
CA LYS A 118 -1.87 -2.74 -13.40
C LYS A 118 -0.37 -2.52 -13.46
N PRO A 119 0.14 -1.31 -13.14
CA PRO A 119 1.58 -1.08 -13.03
C PRO A 119 2.21 -1.94 -11.94
N ILE A 120 3.45 -2.36 -12.12
CA ILE A 120 4.23 -3.03 -11.06
C ILE A 120 4.28 -2.17 -9.79
N ASN A 121 4.34 -0.83 -9.92
CA ASN A 121 4.30 0.08 -8.78
C ASN A 121 3.04 -0.09 -7.91
N THR A 122 1.86 -0.25 -8.52
CA THR A 122 0.63 -0.54 -7.77
C THR A 122 0.74 -1.88 -7.06
N PHE A 123 1.24 -2.89 -7.76
CA PHE A 123 1.41 -4.23 -7.22
C PHE A 123 2.42 -4.26 -6.07
N SER A 124 3.61 -3.67 -6.22
CA SER A 124 4.66 -3.63 -5.20
C SER A 124 4.19 -2.88 -3.94
N SER A 125 3.43 -1.79 -4.11
CA SER A 125 2.84 -1.05 -3.01
C SER A 125 1.78 -1.86 -2.26
N GLU A 126 0.92 -2.59 -2.97
CA GLU A 126 -0.06 -3.48 -2.36
C GLU A 126 0.61 -4.64 -1.61
N LEU A 127 1.62 -5.27 -2.22
CA LEU A 127 2.42 -6.33 -1.62
C LEU A 127 3.04 -5.87 -0.30
N LEU A 128 3.77 -4.76 -0.33
CA LEU A 128 4.46 -4.25 0.85
C LEU A 128 3.47 -3.89 1.96
N ARG A 129 2.37 -3.20 1.64
CA ARG A 129 1.32 -2.88 2.61
C ARG A 129 0.62 -4.11 3.18
N LYS A 130 0.35 -5.13 2.37
CA LYS A 130 -0.27 -6.37 2.84
C LYS A 130 0.64 -7.11 3.81
N VAL A 131 1.94 -7.22 3.49
CA VAL A 131 2.92 -7.96 4.31
C VAL A 131 3.35 -7.16 5.54
N SER A 132 3.79 -5.90 5.37
CA SER A 132 4.44 -5.11 6.42
C SER A 132 3.52 -4.08 7.09
N LYS A 133 2.34 -3.77 6.53
CA LYS A 133 1.49 -2.64 6.95
C LYS A 133 2.20 -1.29 6.85
N SER A 134 3.19 -1.18 5.96
CA SER A 134 3.96 0.04 5.70
C SER A 134 4.10 0.26 4.19
N ASP A 135 4.28 1.51 3.77
CA ASP A 135 4.55 1.87 2.37
C ASP A 135 6.04 1.86 2.03
N THR A 136 6.89 1.75 3.05
CA THR A 136 8.36 1.71 2.93
C THR A 136 8.95 0.66 3.85
N TYR A 137 10.17 0.19 3.53
CA TYR A 137 10.93 -0.72 4.36
C TYR A 137 12.38 -0.25 4.44
N ASN A 138 12.89 0.08 5.63
CA ASN A 138 14.24 0.61 5.87
C ASN A 138 14.62 1.77 4.92
N GLY A 139 13.67 2.67 4.63
CA GLY A 139 13.87 3.81 3.73
C GLY A 139 13.71 3.48 2.23
N LEU A 140 13.53 2.21 1.87
CA LEU A 140 13.26 1.76 0.50
C LEU A 140 11.79 1.97 0.14
N ASN A 141 11.53 2.42 -1.09
CA ASN A 141 10.19 2.41 -1.64
C ASN A 141 9.75 0.98 -2.06
N SER A 142 8.48 0.78 -2.33
CA SER A 142 7.91 -0.53 -2.66
C SER A 142 8.54 -1.19 -3.89
N ASP A 143 8.89 -0.41 -4.93
CA ASP A 143 9.52 -0.92 -6.16
C ASP A 143 10.95 -1.38 -5.89
N GLN A 144 11.70 -0.64 -5.08
CA GLN A 144 13.04 -1.04 -4.62
C GLN A 144 12.99 -2.32 -3.79
N VAL A 145 12.00 -2.45 -2.89
CA VAL A 145 11.80 -3.67 -2.10
C VAL A 145 11.51 -4.86 -2.98
N LEU A 146 10.57 -4.74 -3.93
CA LEU A 146 10.24 -5.83 -4.85
C LEU A 146 11.45 -6.23 -5.71
N LEU A 147 12.17 -5.27 -6.30
CA LEU A 147 13.39 -5.55 -7.07
C LEU A 147 14.46 -6.24 -6.23
N SER A 148 14.64 -5.80 -4.97
CA SER A 148 15.60 -6.43 -4.05
C SER A 148 15.20 -7.87 -3.71
N ILE A 149 13.90 -8.15 -3.53
CA ILE A 149 13.36 -9.51 -3.32
C ILE A 149 13.67 -10.38 -4.54
N LEU A 150 13.32 -9.92 -5.74
CA LEU A 150 13.52 -10.68 -6.98
C LEU A 150 14.99 -10.94 -7.30
N ARG A 151 15.86 -9.99 -6.96
CA ARG A 151 17.31 -10.10 -7.19
C ARG A 151 18.00 -11.02 -6.20
N ASN A 152 17.68 -10.94 -4.93
CA ASN A 152 18.31 -11.71 -3.86
C ASN A 152 17.29 -12.26 -2.87
N PRO A 153 16.46 -13.23 -3.26
CA PRO A 153 15.41 -13.77 -2.40
C PRO A 153 15.97 -14.36 -1.11
N LEU A 154 17.16 -14.98 -1.15
CA LEU A 154 17.76 -15.61 0.04
C LEU A 154 18.02 -14.62 1.18
N ALA A 155 18.42 -13.38 0.88
CA ALA A 155 18.60 -12.35 1.90
C ALA A 155 17.29 -11.96 2.59
N TRP A 156 16.15 -12.10 1.89
CA TRP A 156 14.85 -11.73 2.41
C TRP A 156 14.18 -12.79 3.29
N TYR A 157 14.65 -14.04 3.26
CA TYR A 157 14.14 -15.07 4.18
C TYR A 157 14.32 -14.72 5.66
N SER A 158 15.41 -14.01 5.98
CA SER A 158 15.74 -13.59 7.35
C SER A 158 15.30 -12.17 7.71
N GLN A 159 14.72 -11.42 6.77
CA GLN A 159 14.28 -10.04 7.02
C GLN A 159 12.97 -9.99 7.80
N PRO A 160 12.90 -9.21 8.91
CA PRO A 160 11.69 -9.07 9.72
C PRO A 160 10.70 -8.09 9.04
N ILE A 161 10.05 -8.54 7.98
CA ILE A 161 9.13 -7.73 7.18
C ILE A 161 7.65 -8.07 7.44
N ILE A 162 7.34 -9.26 7.95
CA ILE A 162 5.97 -9.74 8.15
C ILE A 162 5.40 -9.12 9.42
N TYR A 163 4.44 -8.22 9.26
CA TYR A 163 3.79 -7.57 10.40
C TYR A 163 2.93 -8.54 11.21
N ILE A 164 3.21 -8.66 12.50
CA ILE A 164 2.42 -9.44 13.47
C ILE A 164 1.54 -8.50 14.27
N LYS A 165 0.24 -8.73 14.21
CA LYS A 165 -0.76 -7.89 14.88
C LYS A 165 -0.53 -7.84 16.40
N ARG A 166 -0.74 -6.66 16.99
CA ARG A 166 -0.69 -6.49 18.45
C ARG A 166 -1.86 -7.19 19.11
N GLY A 167 -1.64 -7.68 20.32
CA GLY A 167 -2.70 -8.31 21.15
C GLY A 167 -2.80 -9.83 21.01
N ASN A 168 -2.07 -10.45 20.06
CA ASN A 168 -1.93 -11.90 19.98
C ASN A 168 -0.48 -12.32 20.26
N ASP A 169 -0.16 -12.43 21.57
CA ASP A 169 1.19 -12.83 21.99
C ASP A 169 1.48 -14.30 21.73
N SER A 170 0.44 -15.13 21.50
CA SER A 170 0.59 -16.56 21.21
C SER A 170 1.35 -16.78 19.92
N ILE A 171 1.06 -16.02 18.86
CA ILE A 171 1.81 -16.13 17.60
C ILE A 171 3.29 -15.81 17.84
N ARG A 172 3.62 -14.74 18.57
CA ARG A 172 5.01 -14.38 18.89
C ARG A 172 5.72 -15.46 19.67
N SER A 173 5.05 -16.06 20.66
CA SER A 173 5.60 -17.17 21.45
C SER A 173 5.88 -18.40 20.59
N ILE A 174 4.96 -18.76 19.67
CA ILE A 174 5.12 -19.90 18.75
C ILE A 174 6.29 -19.65 17.79
N LEU A 175 6.43 -18.43 17.27
CA LEU A 175 7.52 -18.04 16.39
C LEU A 175 8.87 -17.95 17.11
N GLY A 176 8.86 -17.79 18.45
CA GLY A 176 10.07 -17.59 19.25
C GLY A 176 10.63 -16.17 19.19
N ILE A 177 9.79 -15.18 18.86
CA ILE A 177 10.16 -13.76 18.79
C ILE A 177 9.70 -13.01 20.06
N GLU A 178 10.32 -11.87 20.34
CA GLU A 178 10.01 -11.08 21.51
C GLU A 178 8.57 -10.53 21.48
N LYS A 179 7.90 -10.45 22.66
CA LYS A 179 6.52 -9.93 22.79
C LYS A 179 6.34 -8.52 22.22
N LYS A 180 7.38 -7.68 22.29
CA LYS A 180 7.35 -6.31 21.79
C LYS A 180 7.66 -6.19 20.29
N GLN A 181 8.20 -7.23 19.67
CA GLN A 181 8.57 -7.25 18.27
C GLN A 181 7.33 -7.16 17.38
N LYS A 182 7.37 -6.23 16.43
CA LYS A 182 6.25 -5.95 15.53
C LYS A 182 6.29 -6.82 14.27
N TYR A 183 7.48 -7.25 13.87
CA TYR A 183 7.73 -7.91 12.60
C TYR A 183 8.42 -9.25 12.85
N ALA A 184 8.07 -10.24 12.06
CA ALA A 184 8.73 -11.53 11.99
C ALA A 184 9.41 -11.71 10.63
N ALA A 185 10.47 -12.49 10.58
CA ALA A 185 11.05 -12.95 9.33
C ALA A 185 10.28 -14.16 8.78
N PHE A 186 10.45 -14.43 7.48
CA PHE A 186 9.88 -15.64 6.88
C PHE A 186 10.37 -16.90 7.58
N MET A 187 11.67 -16.98 7.87
CA MET A 187 12.28 -18.14 8.54
C MET A 187 11.75 -18.38 9.95
N ASP A 188 11.27 -17.35 10.66
CA ASP A 188 10.72 -17.50 12.01
C ASP A 188 9.50 -18.43 12.05
N PHE A 189 8.78 -18.55 10.93
CA PHE A 189 7.60 -19.39 10.79
C PHE A 189 7.92 -20.88 10.64
N PHE A 190 9.19 -21.23 10.46
CA PHE A 190 9.63 -22.62 10.30
C PHE A 190 10.53 -23.05 11.47
N ASP A 191 10.46 -24.30 11.81
CA ASP A 191 11.35 -24.90 12.81
C ASP A 191 12.67 -25.38 12.16
N SER A 192 13.58 -25.92 12.98
CA SER A 192 14.87 -26.46 12.51
C SER A 192 14.76 -27.65 11.56
N LYS A 193 13.57 -28.27 11.48
CA LYS A 193 13.26 -29.38 10.56
C LYS A 193 12.51 -28.90 9.31
N GLY A 194 12.29 -27.59 9.15
CA GLY A 194 11.53 -27.00 8.06
C GLY A 194 10.01 -27.15 8.18
N GLN A 195 9.50 -27.52 9.36
CA GLN A 195 8.05 -27.65 9.58
C GLN A 195 7.45 -26.28 9.88
N TYR A 196 6.27 -26.01 9.33
CA TYR A 196 5.55 -24.77 9.51
C TYR A 196 4.92 -24.70 10.91
N LYS A 197 5.46 -23.83 11.78
CA LYS A 197 5.12 -23.78 13.22
C LYS A 197 3.65 -23.50 13.52
N ILE A 198 2.95 -22.80 12.65
CA ILE A 198 1.54 -22.40 12.89
C ILE A 198 0.53 -23.36 12.24
N SER A 199 0.96 -24.43 11.56
CA SER A 199 0.09 -25.33 10.79
C SER A 199 -1.05 -25.94 11.60
N SER A 200 -0.80 -26.38 12.84
CA SER A 200 -1.83 -26.97 13.71
C SER A 200 -2.95 -26.00 14.10
N TYR A 201 -2.61 -24.71 14.21
CA TYR A 201 -3.59 -23.65 14.51
C TYR A 201 -4.40 -23.27 13.27
N LEU A 202 -3.78 -23.30 12.08
CA LEU A 202 -4.43 -23.00 10.81
C LEU A 202 -5.48 -24.04 10.45
N GLU A 203 -5.20 -25.32 10.69
CA GLU A 203 -6.16 -26.40 10.40
C GLU A 203 -7.50 -26.14 11.10
N ASN A 204 -7.48 -25.77 12.38
CA ASN A 204 -8.66 -25.43 13.13
C ASN A 204 -9.31 -24.11 12.65
N ALA A 205 -8.49 -23.11 12.37
CA ALA A 205 -8.95 -21.79 11.95
C ALA A 205 -9.68 -21.81 10.60
N TYR A 206 -9.16 -22.57 9.61
CA TYR A 206 -9.78 -22.69 8.29
C TYR A 206 -11.03 -23.61 8.28
N LYS A 207 -11.16 -24.53 9.23
CA LYS A 207 -12.37 -25.35 9.38
C LYS A 207 -13.53 -24.61 10.03
N SER A 208 -13.25 -23.51 10.76
CA SER A 208 -14.27 -22.73 11.45
C SER A 208 -15.07 -21.89 10.45
N SER A 209 -16.40 -22.07 10.43
CA SER A 209 -17.31 -21.22 9.63
C SER A 209 -17.37 -19.77 10.11
N LEU A 210 -17.07 -19.53 11.39
CA LEU A 210 -17.01 -18.21 12.03
C LEU A 210 -15.75 -18.09 12.88
N PRO A 211 -14.57 -17.87 12.26
CA PRO A 211 -13.32 -17.78 13.00
C PRO A 211 -13.36 -16.63 14.02
N ASN A 212 -12.95 -16.90 15.24
CA ASN A 212 -12.78 -15.90 16.28
C ASN A 212 -11.56 -15.02 15.99
N GLN A 213 -11.32 -13.97 16.82
CA GLN A 213 -10.24 -13.03 16.56
C GLN A 213 -8.85 -13.69 16.60
N PHE A 214 -8.64 -14.67 17.46
CA PHE A 214 -7.40 -15.43 17.56
C PHE A 214 -7.13 -16.20 16.26
N GLU A 215 -8.11 -16.95 15.77
CA GLU A 215 -8.04 -17.70 14.52
C GLU A 215 -7.81 -16.78 13.32
N LYS A 216 -8.52 -15.64 13.26
CA LYS A 216 -8.33 -14.63 12.20
C LYS A 216 -6.90 -14.10 12.15
N ASP A 217 -6.25 -13.91 13.29
CA ASP A 217 -4.88 -13.42 13.36
C ASP A 217 -3.88 -14.45 12.81
N PHE A 218 -4.12 -15.77 13.02
CA PHE A 218 -3.34 -16.84 12.40
C PHE A 218 -3.53 -16.90 10.89
N ILE A 219 -4.78 -16.85 10.42
CA ILE A 219 -5.11 -16.80 8.98
C ILE A 219 -4.47 -15.57 8.32
N GLU A 220 -4.53 -14.39 8.95
CA GLU A 220 -3.89 -13.18 8.42
C GLU A 220 -2.36 -13.34 8.33
N SER A 221 -1.74 -13.95 9.34
CA SER A 221 -0.29 -14.21 9.33
C SER A 221 0.10 -15.20 8.24
N ASP A 222 -0.66 -16.28 8.08
CA ASP A 222 -0.46 -17.26 7.02
C ASP A 222 -0.56 -16.66 5.63
N ARG A 223 -1.58 -15.85 5.37
CA ARG A 223 -1.73 -15.12 4.09
C ARG A 223 -0.52 -14.23 3.78
N LYS A 224 0.04 -13.56 4.79
CA LYS A 224 1.24 -12.72 4.60
C LYS A 224 2.47 -13.56 4.28
N VAL A 225 2.63 -14.70 4.95
CA VAL A 225 3.73 -15.65 4.69
C VAL A 225 3.63 -16.18 3.27
N ASN A 226 2.44 -16.65 2.85
CA ASN A 226 2.22 -17.17 1.50
C ASN A 226 2.43 -16.10 0.43
N LEU A 227 1.97 -14.87 0.68
CA LEU A 227 2.17 -13.75 -0.25
C LEU A 227 3.66 -13.39 -0.40
N LEU A 228 4.40 -13.33 0.71
CA LEU A 228 5.84 -13.09 0.67
C LEU A 228 6.57 -14.26 -0.01
N PHE A 229 6.18 -15.50 0.26
CA PHE A 229 6.75 -16.68 -0.39
C PHE A 229 6.58 -16.63 -1.91
N SER A 230 5.37 -16.34 -2.39
CA SER A 230 5.14 -16.17 -3.84
C SER A 230 5.97 -15.04 -4.46
N ALA A 231 6.27 -13.97 -3.68
CA ALA A 231 7.17 -12.92 -4.15
C ALA A 231 8.62 -13.39 -4.22
N LEU A 232 9.08 -14.18 -3.23
CA LEU A 232 10.43 -14.75 -3.18
C LEU A 232 10.67 -15.74 -4.32
N GLU A 233 9.66 -16.54 -4.67
CA GLU A 233 9.71 -17.48 -5.81
C GLU A 233 9.53 -16.78 -7.17
N GLY A 234 9.06 -15.51 -7.18
CA GLY A 234 8.81 -14.76 -8.39
C GLY A 234 7.52 -15.13 -9.14
N ASP A 235 6.71 -16.05 -8.61
CA ASP A 235 5.48 -16.56 -9.24
C ASP A 235 4.41 -15.48 -9.45
N ILE A 236 4.41 -14.48 -8.60
CA ILE A 236 3.43 -13.39 -8.66
C ILE A 236 3.74 -12.37 -9.76
N LEU A 237 4.95 -12.36 -10.34
CA LEU A 237 5.37 -11.37 -11.34
C LEU A 237 4.97 -11.82 -12.76
N ARG A 238 3.67 -11.79 -13.06
CA ARG A 238 3.12 -12.18 -14.36
C ARG A 238 3.26 -11.05 -15.36
N ILE A 239 4.42 -10.96 -16.00
CA ILE A 239 4.80 -9.88 -16.93
C ILE A 239 4.84 -10.31 -18.40
N PHE A 240 4.71 -11.62 -18.70
CA PHE A 240 4.78 -12.15 -20.05
C PHE A 240 3.40 -12.57 -20.55
N PRO A 241 2.82 -11.87 -21.54
CA PRO A 241 1.57 -12.32 -22.18
C PRO A 241 1.77 -13.64 -22.91
N ALA A 242 0.88 -14.61 -22.68
CA ALA A 242 0.87 -15.87 -23.43
C ALA A 242 0.35 -15.61 -24.86
N PRO A 243 1.14 -15.97 -25.92
CA PRO A 243 0.71 -15.75 -27.29
C PRO A 243 -0.55 -16.54 -27.63
N ASN A 244 -1.52 -15.88 -28.27
CA ASN A 244 -2.77 -16.48 -28.78
C ASN A 244 -3.66 -17.13 -27.69
N ASP A 245 -3.50 -16.77 -26.43
CA ASP A 245 -4.41 -17.21 -25.37
C ASP A 245 -5.70 -16.42 -25.41
N ILE A 246 -6.86 -17.13 -25.52
CA ILE A 246 -8.20 -16.54 -25.64
C ILE A 246 -8.59 -15.78 -24.37
N SER A 247 -8.07 -16.20 -23.21
CA SER A 247 -8.31 -15.56 -21.92
C SER A 247 -7.35 -14.40 -21.60
N ASN A 248 -6.44 -14.11 -22.52
CA ASN A 248 -5.38 -13.09 -22.35
C ASN A 248 -4.54 -13.34 -21.09
N LYS A 249 -4.18 -14.57 -20.81
CA LYS A 249 -3.37 -14.98 -19.68
C LYS A 249 -1.95 -14.44 -19.79
N TRP A 250 -1.44 -13.92 -18.68
CA TRP A 250 -0.03 -13.58 -18.53
C TRP A 250 0.61 -14.54 -17.54
N VAL A 251 1.90 -14.79 -17.73
CA VAL A 251 2.67 -15.73 -16.92
C VAL A 251 3.88 -15.07 -16.29
N SER A 252 4.31 -15.62 -15.15
CA SER A 252 5.55 -15.26 -14.49
C SER A 252 6.74 -15.95 -15.15
N PHE A 253 7.95 -15.50 -14.80
CA PHE A 253 9.18 -16.15 -15.28
C PHE A 253 9.28 -17.60 -14.77
N SER A 254 8.85 -17.89 -13.55
CA SER A 254 8.83 -19.24 -12.97
C SER A 254 7.86 -20.18 -13.68
N ASP A 255 6.75 -19.66 -14.20
CA ASP A 255 5.70 -20.45 -14.86
C ASP A 255 5.94 -20.68 -16.37
N LEU A 256 7.00 -20.13 -16.97
CA LEU A 256 7.28 -20.23 -18.40
C LEU A 256 7.35 -21.67 -18.92
N LYS A 257 7.78 -22.61 -18.09
CA LYS A 257 7.87 -24.04 -18.46
C LYS A 257 6.51 -24.68 -18.74
N ASN A 258 5.44 -24.10 -18.21
CA ASN A 258 4.07 -24.58 -18.36
C ASN A 258 3.37 -24.00 -19.60
N GLU A 259 4.00 -23.05 -20.28
CA GLU A 259 3.41 -22.33 -21.42
C GLU A 259 4.19 -22.61 -22.72
N LYS A 260 3.45 -22.61 -23.85
CA LYS A 260 4.02 -22.93 -25.17
C LYS A 260 4.47 -21.67 -25.91
N PHE A 261 5.56 -21.06 -25.44
CA PHE A 261 6.28 -20.10 -26.29
C PHE A 261 7.11 -20.83 -27.33
N VAL A 262 7.12 -20.35 -28.56
CA VAL A 262 7.83 -21.00 -29.68
C VAL A 262 8.82 -20.04 -30.35
N GLY A 263 9.89 -20.61 -30.95
CA GLY A 263 10.86 -19.85 -31.72
C GLY A 263 11.57 -18.76 -30.95
N ILE A 264 11.63 -17.57 -31.53
CA ILE A 264 12.33 -16.40 -30.98
C ILE A 264 11.69 -15.93 -29.69
N ASP A 265 10.36 -16.00 -29.55
CA ASP A 265 9.67 -15.58 -28.35
C ASP A 265 10.02 -16.47 -27.15
N SER A 266 10.18 -17.77 -27.35
CA SER A 266 10.66 -18.67 -26.31
C SER A 266 12.07 -18.31 -25.84
N LEU A 267 12.97 -18.00 -26.77
CA LEU A 267 14.32 -17.55 -26.43
C LEU A 267 14.28 -16.21 -25.68
N PHE A 268 13.42 -15.29 -26.10
CA PHE A 268 13.26 -14.01 -25.44
C PHE A 268 12.80 -14.15 -23.99
N VAL A 269 11.64 -14.78 -23.74
CA VAL A 269 11.05 -14.85 -22.39
C VAL A 269 11.91 -15.63 -21.40
N ASN A 270 12.62 -16.68 -21.86
CA ASN A 270 13.49 -17.47 -20.99
C ASN A 270 14.78 -16.75 -20.58
N ASN A 271 15.24 -15.76 -21.36
CA ASN A 271 16.54 -15.12 -21.10
C ASN A 271 16.42 -13.66 -20.66
N ILE A 272 15.33 -12.95 -20.99
CA ILE A 272 15.26 -11.50 -20.81
C ILE A 272 15.26 -11.09 -19.35
N PHE A 273 14.55 -11.80 -18.48
CA PHE A 273 14.47 -11.46 -17.07
C PHE A 273 15.77 -11.78 -16.30
N PRO A 274 16.41 -12.95 -16.45
CA PRO A 274 17.77 -13.18 -15.94
C PRO A 274 18.80 -12.17 -16.45
N LEU A 275 18.72 -11.79 -17.74
CA LEU A 275 19.58 -10.76 -18.30
C LEU A 275 19.32 -9.40 -17.63
N TYR A 276 18.06 -9.05 -17.41
CA TYR A 276 17.69 -7.83 -16.69
C TYR A 276 18.33 -7.79 -15.30
N LEU A 277 18.22 -8.87 -14.50
CA LEU A 277 18.79 -8.92 -13.16
C LEU A 277 20.33 -8.80 -13.20
N LYS A 278 20.98 -9.39 -14.19
CA LYS A 278 22.43 -9.27 -14.38
C LYS A 278 22.83 -7.82 -14.71
N GLU A 279 22.13 -7.16 -15.65
CA GLU A 279 22.42 -5.76 -16.01
C GLU A 279 22.04 -4.80 -14.87
N LEU A 280 21.06 -5.17 -14.03
CA LEU A 280 20.75 -4.45 -12.80
C LEU A 280 21.93 -4.48 -11.81
N ASP A 281 22.60 -5.64 -11.65
CA ASP A 281 23.81 -5.77 -10.83
C ASP A 281 24.97 -4.92 -11.36
N ASN A 282 25.15 -4.89 -12.68
CA ASN A 282 26.09 -4.03 -13.33
C ASN A 282 25.79 -2.54 -13.07
N GLY A 283 24.52 -2.16 -13.16
CA GLY A 283 24.04 -0.81 -12.89
C GLY A 283 24.26 -0.38 -11.45
N ILE A 284 24.00 -1.25 -10.48
CA ILE A 284 24.28 -0.99 -9.05
C ILE A 284 25.77 -0.74 -8.83
N SER A 285 26.64 -1.51 -9.50
CA SER A 285 28.09 -1.44 -9.30
C SER A 285 28.71 -0.24 -10.01
N SER A 286 28.21 0.14 -11.18
CA SER A 286 28.76 1.22 -12.02
C SER A 286 28.08 2.58 -11.82
N GLY A 287 26.83 2.59 -11.31
CA GLY A 287 25.97 3.76 -11.30
C GLY A 287 25.26 4.02 -12.63
N ASP A 288 25.50 3.22 -13.68
CA ASP A 288 24.88 3.35 -15.00
C ASP A 288 23.85 2.25 -15.24
N TYR A 289 22.58 2.62 -15.28
CA TYR A 289 21.45 1.72 -15.51
C TYR A 289 20.94 1.73 -16.94
N SER A 290 21.67 2.29 -17.90
CA SER A 290 21.21 2.42 -19.29
C SER A 290 20.90 1.06 -19.94
N SER A 291 21.77 0.07 -19.75
CA SER A 291 21.56 -1.30 -20.25
C SER A 291 20.34 -1.96 -19.63
N ALA A 292 20.19 -1.88 -18.30
CA ALA A 292 19.02 -2.41 -17.60
C ALA A 292 17.72 -1.73 -18.05
N ALA A 293 17.73 -0.40 -18.24
CA ALA A 293 16.60 0.34 -18.77
C ALA A 293 16.22 -0.08 -20.20
N GLY A 294 17.20 -0.32 -21.07
CA GLY A 294 16.94 -0.84 -22.42
C GLY A 294 16.26 -2.21 -22.43
N ILE A 295 16.58 -3.06 -21.45
CA ILE A 295 15.90 -4.35 -21.28
C ILE A 295 14.45 -4.17 -20.81
N LEU A 296 14.17 -3.22 -19.91
CA LEU A 296 12.78 -2.91 -19.50
C LEU A 296 11.94 -2.45 -20.71
N GLU A 297 12.50 -1.61 -21.58
CA GLU A 297 11.82 -1.22 -22.83
C GLU A 297 11.57 -2.40 -23.76
N SER A 298 12.50 -3.37 -23.82
CA SER A 298 12.31 -4.60 -24.59
C SER A 298 11.19 -5.47 -24.03
N ILE A 299 11.10 -5.60 -22.70
CA ILE A 299 9.97 -6.30 -22.02
C ILE A 299 8.66 -5.57 -22.31
N LYS A 300 8.64 -4.25 -22.20
CA LYS A 300 7.47 -3.41 -22.51
C LYS A 300 7.03 -3.61 -23.97
N GLY A 301 7.97 -3.60 -24.91
CA GLY A 301 7.71 -3.88 -26.33
C GLY A 301 7.07 -5.25 -26.55
N PHE A 302 7.56 -6.28 -25.85
CA PHE A 302 6.96 -7.62 -25.87
C PHE A 302 5.53 -7.64 -25.33
N GLN A 303 5.27 -6.93 -24.23
CA GLN A 303 3.93 -6.79 -23.65
C GLN A 303 2.96 -6.16 -24.68
N TYR A 304 3.34 -5.08 -25.33
CA TYR A 304 2.52 -4.43 -26.35
C TYR A 304 2.30 -5.31 -27.58
N LYS A 305 3.31 -6.06 -28.02
CA LYS A 305 3.21 -6.97 -29.17
C LYS A 305 2.04 -7.96 -29.05
N TYR A 306 1.80 -8.48 -27.85
CA TYR A 306 0.80 -9.53 -27.61
C TYR A 306 -0.46 -9.07 -26.90
N SER A 307 -0.50 -7.85 -26.37
CA SER A 307 -1.59 -7.41 -25.53
C SER A 307 -1.99 -5.94 -25.72
N GLU A 308 -1.73 -5.36 -26.89
CA GLU A 308 -1.98 -3.95 -27.21
C GLU A 308 -3.40 -3.49 -26.86
N ASN A 309 -4.39 -4.36 -27.11
CA ASN A 309 -5.80 -4.04 -26.86
C ASN A 309 -6.19 -4.06 -25.37
N ILE A 310 -5.35 -4.59 -24.49
CA ILE A 310 -5.69 -4.84 -23.08
C ILE A 310 -4.85 -3.99 -22.15
N ILE A 311 -3.62 -3.68 -22.55
CA ILE A 311 -2.69 -2.86 -21.76
C ILE A 311 -3.25 -1.44 -21.63
N PRO A 312 -3.30 -0.85 -20.40
CA PRO A 312 -3.60 0.54 -20.25
C PRO A 312 -2.59 1.39 -21.02
N ASN A 313 -3.02 2.50 -21.61
CA ASN A 313 -2.10 3.42 -22.26
C ASN A 313 -1.11 4.04 -21.24
N ASP A 314 0.04 4.50 -21.74
CA ASP A 314 1.13 5.04 -20.90
C ASP A 314 0.68 6.18 -19.98
N ASP A 315 -0.26 7.02 -20.41
CA ASP A 315 -0.77 8.12 -19.58
C ASP A 315 -1.55 7.59 -18.38
N LYS A 316 -2.34 6.53 -18.55
CA LYS A 316 -3.05 5.88 -17.43
C LYS A 316 -2.07 5.20 -16.47
N ILE A 317 -1.04 4.54 -16.99
CA ILE A 317 0.02 3.91 -16.18
C ILE A 317 0.72 4.97 -15.34
N LYS A 318 1.18 6.05 -15.95
CA LYS A 318 1.85 7.17 -15.26
C LYS A 318 0.94 7.85 -14.25
N ALA A 319 -0.34 8.04 -14.59
CA ALA A 319 -1.32 8.62 -13.67
C ALA A 319 -1.55 7.72 -12.43
N GLU A 320 -1.64 6.40 -12.61
CA GLU A 320 -1.79 5.44 -11.51
C GLU A 320 -0.53 5.42 -10.62
N VAL A 321 0.67 5.40 -11.22
CA VAL A 321 1.94 5.49 -10.47
C VAL A 321 2.04 6.81 -9.71
N LEU A 322 1.68 7.94 -10.32
CA LEU A 322 1.66 9.24 -9.66
C LEU A 322 0.67 9.26 -8.48
N TYR A 323 -0.52 8.72 -8.68
CA TYR A 323 -1.52 8.60 -7.63
C TYR A 323 -0.99 7.83 -6.41
N ASN A 324 -0.32 6.70 -6.63
CA ASN A 324 0.31 5.90 -5.56
C ASN A 324 1.40 6.70 -4.82
N LYS A 325 2.27 7.42 -5.56
CA LYS A 325 3.33 8.25 -4.97
C LYS A 325 2.81 9.41 -4.12
N ILE A 326 1.72 10.04 -4.56
CA ILE A 326 1.13 11.18 -3.85
C ILE A 326 0.50 10.71 -2.54
N ASN A 327 0.02 9.47 -2.46
CA ASN A 327 -0.70 8.92 -1.31
C ASN A 327 -1.81 9.87 -0.82
N VAL A 328 -2.72 10.20 -1.75
CA VAL A 328 -3.69 11.31 -1.63
C VAL A 328 -4.51 11.21 -0.35
N PHE A 329 -5.03 10.03 -0.03
CA PHE A 329 -5.95 9.87 1.10
C PHE A 329 -5.29 10.12 2.45
N GLU A 330 -4.05 9.65 2.65
CA GLU A 330 -3.32 9.87 3.89
C GLU A 330 -2.99 11.35 4.08
N LYS A 331 -2.54 12.02 3.01
CA LYS A 331 -2.26 13.46 3.04
C LYS A 331 -3.53 14.30 3.19
N LEU A 332 -4.62 13.93 2.53
CA LEU A 332 -5.90 14.63 2.68
C LEU A 332 -6.43 14.54 4.11
N PHE A 333 -6.29 13.40 4.77
CA PHE A 333 -6.68 13.28 6.18
C PHE A 333 -5.95 14.31 7.05
N ILE A 334 -4.63 14.46 6.86
CA ILE A 334 -3.82 15.45 7.59
C ILE A 334 -4.29 16.88 7.28
N TRP A 335 -4.55 17.20 6.00
CA TRP A 335 -5.02 18.52 5.60
C TRP A 335 -6.42 18.83 6.14
N TYR A 336 -7.36 17.87 6.07
CA TYR A 336 -8.69 18.08 6.66
C TYR A 336 -8.62 18.25 8.17
N PHE A 337 -7.77 17.49 8.85
CA PHE A 337 -7.54 17.67 10.28
C PHE A 337 -6.95 19.04 10.59
N ALA A 338 -5.94 19.48 9.84
CA ALA A 338 -5.32 20.79 10.01
C ALA A 338 -6.33 21.94 9.79
N VAL A 339 -7.12 21.86 8.72
CA VAL A 339 -8.18 22.85 8.42
C VAL A 339 -9.24 22.83 9.52
N GLY A 340 -9.68 21.65 9.97
CA GLY A 340 -10.64 21.52 11.08
C GLY A 340 -10.11 22.13 12.38
N MET A 341 -8.84 21.89 12.71
CA MET A 341 -8.20 22.51 13.88
C MET A 341 -8.09 24.04 13.74
N LEU A 342 -7.74 24.53 12.56
CA LEU A 342 -7.72 25.98 12.28
C LEU A 342 -9.10 26.61 12.47
N TYR A 343 -10.16 25.99 11.93
CA TYR A 343 -11.53 26.45 12.14
C TYR A 343 -11.92 26.42 13.61
N PHE A 344 -11.56 25.37 14.34
CA PHE A 344 -11.80 25.27 15.78
C PHE A 344 -11.09 26.38 16.55
N LEU A 345 -9.84 26.70 16.21
CA LEU A 345 -9.11 27.83 16.80
C LEU A 345 -9.77 29.17 16.48
N PHE A 346 -10.23 29.39 15.26
CA PHE A 346 -10.95 30.61 14.90
C PHE A 346 -12.25 30.76 15.70
N ILE A 347 -13.00 29.68 15.92
CA ILE A 347 -14.20 29.72 16.77
C ILE A 347 -13.84 30.11 18.20
N ILE A 348 -12.77 29.53 18.77
CA ILE A 348 -12.31 29.88 20.12
C ILE A 348 -11.91 31.36 20.16
N ILE A 349 -11.13 31.84 19.20
CA ILE A 349 -10.70 33.23 19.14
C ILE A 349 -11.91 34.18 18.99
N ASP A 350 -12.93 33.83 18.20
CA ASP A 350 -14.15 34.65 18.05
C ASP A 350 -14.96 34.73 19.34
N ILE A 351 -14.94 33.63 20.15
CA ILE A 351 -15.58 33.63 21.46
C ILE A 351 -14.88 34.60 22.44
N PHE A 352 -13.54 34.66 22.41
CA PHE A 352 -12.74 35.41 23.36
C PHE A 352 -12.29 36.80 22.90
N SER A 353 -12.33 37.09 21.60
CA SER A 353 -11.91 38.37 21.04
C SER A 353 -12.97 38.95 20.09
N SER A 354 -13.26 40.26 20.31
CA SER A 354 -14.15 41.05 19.42
C SER A 354 -13.42 41.46 18.11
N PHE A 355 -12.58 40.64 17.53
CA PHE A 355 -11.83 40.98 16.32
C PHE A 355 -12.74 40.97 15.08
N GLU A 356 -13.08 42.15 14.59
CA GLU A 356 -13.93 42.35 13.39
C GLU A 356 -13.38 41.65 12.12
N LEU A 357 -12.05 41.51 12.00
CA LEU A 357 -11.40 40.87 10.86
C LEU A 357 -11.76 39.38 10.73
N ILE A 358 -11.85 38.68 11.85
CA ILE A 358 -12.20 37.24 11.88
C ILE A 358 -13.68 37.04 11.56
N LYS A 359 -14.54 37.95 12.05
CA LYS A 359 -15.97 37.95 11.70
C LYS A 359 -16.18 38.17 10.20
N LYS A 360 -15.34 38.98 9.57
CA LYS A 360 -15.40 39.22 8.13
C LYS A 360 -14.95 37.99 7.33
N PHE A 361 -13.92 37.31 7.78
CA PHE A 361 -13.41 36.10 7.12
C PHE A 361 -14.42 34.95 7.21
N MET A 362 -15.01 34.69 8.41
CA MET A 362 -16.04 33.66 8.59
C MET A 362 -17.38 33.95 7.92
N LYS A 363 -17.62 35.21 7.48
CA LYS A 363 -18.82 35.61 6.77
C LYS A 363 -18.72 35.36 5.26
N TYR A 364 -17.51 35.20 4.71
CA TYR A 364 -17.24 35.03 3.29
C TYR A 364 -16.62 33.67 2.92
N SER A 365 -16.24 32.81 3.89
CA SER A 365 -15.87 31.41 3.69
C SER A 365 -17.02 30.48 4.07
#